data_fca4e1018b45102da25503b18482b8d3
#
_entry.id   fca4e1018b45102da25503b18482b8d3
#
_cell.length_a   1.000
_cell.length_b   1.000
_cell.length_c   1.000
_cell.angle_alpha   90.00
_cell.angle_beta   90.00
_cell.angle_gamma   90.00
#
_symmetry.space_group_name_H-M   'P 1'
#
loop_
_entity.id
_entity.type
_entity.pdbx_description
1 polymer ?
#
loop_
_entity_poly.entity_id
_entity_poly.type
_entity_poly.pdbx_seq_one_letter_code
_entity_poly.pdbx_strand_id
1 'polypeptide(L)'
;MIRNDTAVRVDQYELAATVISPDTTIPGVLFLHGWAGSQERDIERANAISSLGCVCLTFDMRGHGDLLSGNKTVTRGENLDDAIAAYDSLASLKMVEDDSIVVIGSSYGGYLATLLTEFRPVRWLALRAPALYRDELWQVPKARLDRRDLQSYRSALVSYDDNRALRQAREFRGDVLLVESEHDVIVPHPTVASYQTAFINARSLTVRMLDDADHALTEERHQKTYNQLLTRWIREMVLGAR
;
A
#
# COMPACT_ATOMS: atom_id res chain seq x y z
N MET A 1 2.42 -24.17 2.64
CA MET A 1 1.79 -22.84 2.79
C MET A 1 0.58 -22.96 3.68
N ILE A 2 0.50 -22.16 4.73
CA ILE A 2 -0.61 -22.12 5.67
C ILE A 2 -1.40 -20.84 5.40
N ARG A 3 -2.73 -20.96 5.24
CA ARG A 3 -3.66 -19.83 5.17
C ARG A 3 -4.50 -19.83 6.45
N ASN A 4 -4.50 -18.73 7.17
CA ASN A 4 -5.32 -18.53 8.37
C ASN A 4 -6.17 -17.27 8.15
N ASP A 5 -7.49 -17.43 8.13
CA ASP A 5 -8.41 -16.31 8.19
C ASP A 5 -8.48 -15.81 9.63
N THR A 6 -8.33 -14.51 9.83
CA THR A 6 -8.21 -13.84 11.13
C THR A 6 -8.91 -12.48 11.08
N ALA A 7 -8.76 -11.68 12.12
CA ALA A 7 -9.26 -10.31 12.17
C ALA A 7 -8.19 -9.35 12.71
N VAL A 8 -8.13 -8.17 12.14
CA VAL A 8 -7.40 -7.03 12.70
C VAL A 8 -8.35 -6.26 13.59
N ARG A 9 -7.97 -6.09 14.87
CA ARG A 9 -8.78 -5.36 15.84
C ARG A 9 -8.33 -3.91 15.91
N VAL A 10 -9.29 -2.99 15.71
CA VAL A 10 -9.09 -1.55 15.85
C VAL A 10 -10.36 -0.91 16.45
N ASP A 11 -10.23 -0.30 17.60
CA ASP A 11 -11.37 0.22 18.38
C ASP A 11 -12.44 -0.87 18.61
N GLN A 12 -13.69 -0.63 18.16
CA GLN A 12 -14.79 -1.58 18.20
C GLN A 12 -14.92 -2.46 16.94
N TYR A 13 -14.01 -2.31 15.97
CA TYR A 13 -14.09 -3.02 14.70
C TYR A 13 -13.20 -4.27 14.71
N GLU A 14 -13.71 -5.34 14.08
CA GLU A 14 -12.93 -6.49 13.64
C GLU A 14 -12.91 -6.51 12.11
N LEU A 15 -11.76 -6.21 11.53
CA LEU A 15 -11.57 -6.14 10.08
C LEU A 15 -11.17 -7.52 9.56
N ALA A 16 -11.91 -8.05 8.58
CA ALA A 16 -11.58 -9.33 7.97
C ALA A 16 -10.17 -9.30 7.39
N ALA A 17 -9.34 -10.26 7.80
CA ALA A 17 -7.95 -10.36 7.41
C ALA A 17 -7.57 -11.79 7.06
N THR A 18 -6.58 -11.96 6.21
CA THR A 18 -6.01 -13.27 5.86
C THR A 18 -4.50 -13.24 6.06
N VAL A 19 -3.98 -14.20 6.84
CA VAL A 19 -2.55 -14.47 6.98
C VAL A 19 -2.19 -15.65 6.10
N ILE A 20 -1.19 -15.47 5.25
CA ILE A 20 -0.63 -16.53 4.40
C ILE A 20 0.86 -16.64 4.71
N SER A 21 1.31 -17.82 5.18
CA SER A 21 2.69 -18.03 5.63
C SER A 21 3.29 -19.37 5.18
N PRO A 22 4.62 -19.45 5.02
CA PRO A 22 5.36 -20.70 5.00
C PRO A 22 5.58 -21.24 6.43
N ASP A 23 6.18 -22.41 6.57
CA ASP A 23 6.49 -23.04 7.86
C ASP A 23 7.85 -22.59 8.47
N THR A 24 8.41 -21.43 8.05
CA THR A 24 9.73 -20.96 8.51
C THR A 24 9.70 -19.48 8.90
N THR A 25 10.64 -19.03 9.76
CA THR A 25 10.75 -17.63 10.25
C THR A 25 11.26 -16.68 9.16
N ILE A 26 10.60 -15.49 8.94
CA ILE A 26 10.78 -14.74 7.72
C ILE A 26 10.22 -13.32 7.69
N PRO A 27 10.48 -12.53 6.62
CA PRO A 27 9.93 -11.19 6.46
C PRO A 27 8.40 -11.16 6.45
N GLY A 28 7.82 -10.15 7.12
CA GLY A 28 6.42 -9.84 7.04
C GLY A 28 6.08 -8.98 5.82
N VAL A 29 4.92 -9.19 5.22
CA VAL A 29 4.41 -8.40 4.09
C VAL A 29 2.98 -7.99 4.37
N LEU A 30 2.74 -6.69 4.52
CA LEU A 30 1.42 -6.10 4.68
C LEU A 30 0.90 -5.55 3.37
N PHE A 31 -0.35 -5.84 3.02
CA PHE A 31 -1.01 -5.32 1.84
C PHE A 31 -2.10 -4.30 2.22
N LEU A 32 -2.10 -3.16 1.52
CA LEU A 32 -3.10 -2.09 1.65
C LEU A 32 -3.76 -1.87 0.28
N HIS A 33 -5.01 -2.32 0.15
CA HIS A 33 -5.78 -2.22 -1.09
C HIS A 33 -6.20 -0.78 -1.43
N GLY A 34 -6.63 -0.55 -2.67
CA GLY A 34 -7.14 0.73 -3.14
C GLY A 34 -8.55 1.05 -2.59
N TRP A 35 -8.99 2.31 -2.77
CA TRP A 35 -10.32 2.76 -2.39
C TRP A 35 -11.43 1.97 -3.09
N ALA A 36 -12.47 1.61 -2.34
CA ALA A 36 -13.58 0.76 -2.78
C ALA A 36 -13.15 -0.63 -3.28
N GLY A 37 -11.92 -1.04 -2.98
CA GLY A 37 -11.42 -2.39 -3.22
C GLY A 37 -11.68 -3.32 -2.04
N SER A 38 -11.10 -4.50 -2.16
CA SER A 38 -11.04 -5.53 -1.11
C SER A 38 -9.69 -6.22 -1.13
N GLN A 39 -9.44 -7.07 -0.14
CA GLN A 39 -8.22 -7.88 -0.06
C GLN A 39 -8.10 -8.98 -1.14
N GLU A 40 -9.14 -9.27 -1.92
CA GLU A 40 -9.17 -10.42 -2.85
C GLU A 40 -7.98 -10.45 -3.82
N ARG A 41 -7.71 -9.32 -4.50
CA ARG A 41 -6.56 -9.23 -5.42
C ARG A 41 -5.22 -9.32 -4.70
N ASP A 42 -5.18 -8.89 -3.45
CA ASP A 42 -3.97 -8.94 -2.63
C ASP A 42 -3.73 -10.36 -2.09
N ILE A 43 -4.78 -11.15 -1.86
CA ILE A 43 -4.67 -12.58 -1.52
C ILE A 43 -3.96 -13.35 -2.65
N GLU A 44 -4.27 -13.07 -3.92
CA GLU A 44 -3.57 -13.71 -5.05
C GLU A 44 -2.07 -13.38 -5.04
N ARG A 45 -1.72 -12.10 -4.84
CA ARG A 45 -0.32 -11.65 -4.73
C ARG A 45 0.38 -12.23 -3.51
N ALA A 46 -0.32 -12.25 -2.38
CA ALA A 46 0.16 -12.82 -1.14
C ALA A 46 0.50 -14.31 -1.27
N ASN A 47 -0.30 -15.09 -2.01
CA ASN A 47 0.00 -16.48 -2.31
C ASN A 47 1.32 -16.64 -3.07
N ALA A 48 1.57 -15.80 -4.08
CA ALA A 48 2.82 -15.84 -4.84
C ALA A 48 4.03 -15.42 -3.99
N ILE A 49 3.91 -14.38 -3.18
CA ILE A 49 4.98 -13.86 -2.32
C ILE A 49 5.25 -14.80 -1.14
N SER A 50 4.21 -15.36 -0.55
CA SER A 50 4.36 -16.36 0.53
C SER A 50 5.12 -17.60 0.07
N SER A 51 4.97 -18.00 -1.21
CA SER A 51 5.73 -19.08 -1.81
C SER A 51 7.25 -18.82 -1.86
N LEU A 52 7.65 -17.55 -1.74
CA LEU A 52 9.07 -17.16 -1.67
C LEU A 52 9.64 -17.22 -0.25
N GLY A 53 8.83 -17.43 0.75
CA GLY A 53 9.26 -17.47 2.15
C GLY A 53 8.94 -16.21 2.94
N CYS A 54 7.79 -15.58 2.73
CA CYS A 54 7.29 -14.43 3.50
C CYS A 54 6.00 -14.76 4.24
N VAL A 55 5.76 -14.11 5.36
CA VAL A 55 4.45 -14.08 6.02
C VAL A 55 3.66 -12.91 5.46
N CYS A 56 2.51 -13.17 4.87
CA CYS A 56 1.69 -12.12 4.25
C CYS A 56 0.39 -11.91 5.04
N LEU A 57 0.04 -10.64 5.28
CA LEU A 57 -1.24 -10.22 5.83
C LEU A 57 -1.96 -9.34 4.82
N THR A 58 -3.19 -9.73 4.50
CA THR A 58 -4.16 -8.95 3.73
C THR A 58 -5.40 -8.74 4.59
N PHE A 59 -6.08 -7.61 4.43
CA PHE A 59 -7.29 -7.29 5.19
C PHE A 59 -8.15 -6.28 4.44
N ASP A 60 -9.41 -6.17 4.82
CA ASP A 60 -10.30 -5.13 4.34
C ASP A 60 -10.32 -3.97 5.35
N MET A 61 -9.90 -2.77 4.90
CA MET A 61 -10.02 -1.57 5.70
C MET A 61 -11.49 -1.24 5.97
N ARG A 62 -11.82 -0.63 7.12
CA ARG A 62 -13.20 -0.20 7.41
C ARG A 62 -13.76 0.68 6.28
N GLY A 63 -15.03 0.49 5.96
CA GLY A 63 -15.67 1.13 4.80
C GLY A 63 -15.34 0.47 3.45
N HIS A 64 -14.74 -0.73 3.45
CA HIS A 64 -14.36 -1.49 2.27
C HIS A 64 -14.72 -2.97 2.43
N GLY A 65 -14.59 -3.76 1.37
CA GLY A 65 -14.96 -5.17 1.39
C GLY A 65 -16.40 -5.36 1.87
N ASP A 66 -16.62 -6.26 2.80
CA ASP A 66 -17.93 -6.53 3.40
C ASP A 66 -18.47 -5.36 4.23
N LEU A 67 -17.60 -4.42 4.65
CA LEU A 67 -17.95 -3.20 5.39
C LEU A 67 -18.20 -1.99 4.47
N LEU A 68 -18.46 -2.20 3.18
CA LEU A 68 -18.58 -1.14 2.17
C LEU A 68 -19.68 -0.11 2.48
N SER A 69 -20.71 -0.48 3.24
CA SER A 69 -21.76 0.45 3.70
C SER A 69 -21.21 1.64 4.51
N GLY A 70 -20.06 1.47 5.18
CA GLY A 70 -19.35 2.50 5.95
C GLY A 70 -18.51 3.47 5.12
N ASN A 71 -18.35 3.26 3.81
CA ASN A 71 -17.43 4.06 2.98
C ASN A 71 -17.80 5.54 2.89
N LYS A 72 -19.09 5.89 3.12
CA LYS A 72 -19.58 7.27 3.08
C LYS A 72 -19.15 8.13 4.26
N THR A 73 -18.72 7.53 5.34
CA THR A 73 -18.40 8.20 6.61
C THR A 73 -16.94 8.03 7.01
N VAL A 74 -16.25 6.99 6.54
CA VAL A 74 -14.87 6.70 6.93
C VAL A 74 -13.90 7.79 6.46
N THR A 75 -13.07 8.23 7.37
CA THR A 75 -12.01 9.23 7.14
C THR A 75 -10.69 8.57 6.76
N ARG A 76 -9.75 9.37 6.25
CA ARG A 76 -8.37 8.89 6.00
C ARG A 76 -7.61 8.57 7.29
N GLY A 77 -7.94 9.28 8.37
CA GLY A 77 -7.38 9.02 9.70
C GLY A 77 -7.76 7.62 10.19
N GLU A 78 -9.06 7.29 10.15
CA GLU A 78 -9.54 5.97 10.55
C GLU A 78 -8.95 4.84 9.71
N ASN A 79 -8.77 5.02 8.40
CA ASN A 79 -8.11 4.00 7.58
C ASN A 79 -6.59 3.93 7.82
N LEU A 80 -5.95 5.02 8.27
CA LEU A 80 -4.56 4.97 8.72
C LEU A 80 -4.45 4.19 10.04
N ASP A 81 -5.40 4.36 10.96
CA ASP A 81 -5.46 3.57 12.20
C ASP A 81 -5.64 2.08 11.89
N ASP A 82 -6.46 1.74 10.88
CA ASP A 82 -6.61 0.36 10.38
C ASP A 82 -5.28 -0.20 9.87
N ALA A 83 -4.54 0.60 9.09
CA ALA A 83 -3.23 0.19 8.56
C ALA A 83 -2.19 -0.01 9.67
N ILE A 84 -2.20 0.85 10.70
CA ILE A 84 -1.34 0.73 11.87
C ILE A 84 -1.69 -0.55 12.65
N ALA A 85 -2.97 -0.81 12.91
CA ALA A 85 -3.43 -2.00 13.61
C ALA A 85 -3.10 -3.29 12.83
N ALA A 86 -3.23 -3.28 11.51
CA ALA A 86 -2.84 -4.39 10.65
C ALA A 86 -1.33 -4.64 10.68
N TYR A 87 -0.53 -3.57 10.66
CA TYR A 87 0.92 -3.68 10.82
C TYR A 87 1.28 -4.31 12.17
N ASP A 88 0.70 -3.83 13.26
CA ASP A 88 0.94 -4.36 14.61
C ASP A 88 0.52 -5.83 14.73
N SER A 89 -0.59 -6.21 14.10
CA SER A 89 -1.05 -7.60 14.03
C SER A 89 -0.04 -8.49 13.30
N LEU A 90 0.51 -8.03 12.18
CA LEU A 90 1.54 -8.76 11.44
C LEU A 90 2.84 -8.85 12.24
N ALA A 91 3.32 -7.74 12.81
CA ALA A 91 4.55 -7.68 13.60
C ALA A 91 4.48 -8.55 14.87
N SER A 92 3.29 -8.74 15.46
CA SER A 92 3.09 -9.59 16.63
C SER A 92 3.21 -11.09 16.36
N LEU A 93 3.24 -11.52 15.10
CA LEU A 93 3.37 -12.93 14.75
C LEU A 93 4.79 -13.41 15.01
N LYS A 94 4.94 -14.44 15.85
CA LYS A 94 6.26 -15.00 16.28
C LYS A 94 7.20 -15.41 15.13
N MET A 95 6.65 -15.58 13.94
CA MET A 95 7.40 -15.96 12.73
C MET A 95 7.86 -14.75 11.91
N VAL A 96 7.48 -13.53 12.28
CA VAL A 96 7.86 -12.28 11.61
C VAL A 96 9.01 -11.63 12.36
N GLU A 97 10.04 -11.21 11.63
CA GLU A 97 11.15 -10.43 12.18
C GLU A 97 10.76 -8.95 12.25
N ASP A 98 10.88 -8.32 13.42
CA ASP A 98 10.40 -6.95 13.72
C ASP A 98 10.91 -5.86 12.75
N ASP A 99 12.16 -5.99 12.26
CA ASP A 99 12.79 -5.03 11.35
C ASP A 99 12.72 -5.45 9.87
N SER A 100 12.00 -6.52 9.56
CA SER A 100 11.93 -7.13 8.23
C SER A 100 10.52 -7.07 7.65
N ILE A 101 9.89 -5.89 7.69
CA ILE A 101 8.52 -5.69 7.18
C ILE A 101 8.53 -4.91 5.87
N VAL A 102 7.81 -5.50 4.90
CA VAL A 102 7.43 -4.90 3.62
C VAL A 102 6.02 -4.35 3.74
N VAL A 103 5.78 -3.14 3.25
CA VAL A 103 4.42 -2.63 3.06
C VAL A 103 4.16 -2.41 1.57
N ILE A 104 3.10 -3.02 1.06
CA ILE A 104 2.66 -2.92 -0.33
C ILE A 104 1.34 -2.18 -0.37
N GLY A 105 1.30 -1.06 -1.08
CA GLY A 105 0.09 -0.25 -1.19
C GLY A 105 -0.28 0.09 -2.63
N SER A 106 -1.56 -0.05 -2.96
CA SER A 106 -2.09 0.34 -4.28
C SER A 106 -3.00 1.56 -4.17
N SER A 107 -2.77 2.59 -5.00
CA SER A 107 -3.63 3.78 -5.07
C SER A 107 -3.82 4.44 -3.68
N TYR A 108 -5.03 4.40 -3.14
CA TYR A 108 -5.35 4.86 -1.78
C TYR A 108 -4.50 4.15 -0.72
N GLY A 109 -4.36 2.82 -0.84
CA GLY A 109 -3.49 2.05 0.04
C GLY A 109 -2.02 2.45 -0.08
N GLY A 110 -1.57 2.90 -1.25
CA GLY A 110 -0.22 3.45 -1.44
C GLY A 110 0.00 4.76 -0.69
N TYR A 111 -1.01 5.64 -0.66
CA TYR A 111 -1.00 6.85 0.16
C TYR A 111 -0.92 6.51 1.65
N LEU A 112 -1.75 5.58 2.13
CA LEU A 112 -1.73 5.14 3.53
C LEU A 112 -0.44 4.41 3.90
N ALA A 113 0.11 3.59 2.99
CA ALA A 113 1.39 2.91 3.18
C ALA A 113 2.53 3.90 3.41
N THR A 114 2.53 5.00 2.66
CA THR A 114 3.53 6.07 2.86
C THR A 114 3.35 6.75 4.21
N LEU A 115 2.13 7.09 4.62
CA LEU A 115 1.85 7.68 5.93
C LEU A 115 2.17 6.73 7.10
N LEU A 116 1.96 5.43 6.93
CA LEU A 116 2.27 4.41 7.93
C LEU A 116 3.74 4.46 8.36
N THR A 117 4.66 4.83 7.47
CA THR A 117 6.10 4.92 7.76
C THR A 117 6.45 5.98 8.82
N GLU A 118 5.55 6.92 9.12
CA GLU A 118 5.69 7.87 10.24
C GLU A 118 5.55 7.18 11.60
N PHE A 119 4.78 6.10 11.67
CA PHE A 119 4.36 5.47 12.92
C PHE A 119 5.04 4.13 13.18
N ARG A 120 5.47 3.43 12.12
CA ARG A 120 6.02 2.07 12.23
C ARG A 120 7.27 1.90 11.35
N PRO A 121 8.23 1.10 11.81
CA PRO A 121 9.42 0.81 11.03
C PRO A 121 9.06 -0.03 9.80
N VAL A 122 9.22 0.53 8.62
CA VAL A 122 9.05 -0.15 7.34
C VAL A 122 10.41 -0.21 6.65
N ARG A 123 10.86 -1.40 6.28
CA ARG A 123 12.15 -1.58 5.61
C ARG A 123 12.04 -1.49 4.09
N TRP A 124 10.95 -2.00 3.55
CA TRP A 124 10.68 -2.02 2.11
C TRP A 124 9.27 -1.51 1.83
N LEU A 125 9.16 -0.60 0.88
CA LEU A 125 7.90 0.05 0.52
C LEU A 125 7.62 -0.12 -0.96
N ALA A 126 6.55 -0.84 -1.32
CA ALA A 126 6.13 -1.02 -2.70
C ALA A 126 4.82 -0.29 -2.97
N LEU A 127 4.85 0.69 -3.83
CA LEU A 127 3.73 1.58 -4.14
C LEU A 127 3.32 1.44 -5.59
N ARG A 128 2.07 1.11 -5.86
CA ARG A 128 1.49 1.14 -7.20
C ARG A 128 0.51 2.30 -7.34
N ALA A 129 0.80 3.22 -8.24
CA ALA A 129 0.00 4.41 -8.51
C ALA A 129 -0.49 5.07 -7.19
N PRO A 130 0.42 5.42 -6.25
CA PRO A 130 0.02 5.94 -4.94
C PRO A 130 -0.76 7.25 -5.12
N ALA A 131 -1.94 7.30 -4.54
CA ALA A 131 -2.79 8.48 -4.59
C ALA A 131 -2.25 9.61 -3.71
N LEU A 132 -2.70 10.85 -3.98
CA LEU A 132 -2.34 12.01 -3.17
C LEU A 132 -3.59 12.80 -2.79
N TYR A 133 -3.58 13.39 -1.59
CA TYR A 133 -4.71 14.15 -1.03
C TYR A 133 -4.21 15.39 -0.31
N ARG A 134 -4.98 16.47 -0.33
CA ARG A 134 -4.72 17.67 0.46
C ARG A 134 -4.79 17.36 1.96
N ASP A 135 -3.88 17.91 2.74
CA ASP A 135 -3.80 17.68 4.19
C ASP A 135 -4.99 18.31 4.93
N GLU A 136 -5.45 19.49 4.48
CA GLU A 136 -6.52 20.27 5.14
C GLU A 136 -7.84 19.50 5.25
N LEU A 137 -8.08 18.54 4.36
CA LEU A 137 -9.31 17.75 4.34
C LEU A 137 -9.17 16.40 5.08
N TRP A 138 -8.26 16.33 6.05
CA TRP A 138 -7.93 15.09 6.75
C TRP A 138 -9.14 14.41 7.40
N GLN A 139 -9.98 15.21 8.08
CA GLN A 139 -11.18 14.73 8.80
C GLN A 139 -12.43 14.59 7.92
N VAL A 140 -12.33 15.00 6.65
CA VAL A 140 -13.45 14.84 5.72
C VAL A 140 -13.48 13.41 5.21
N PRO A 141 -14.64 12.70 5.34
CA PRO A 141 -14.78 11.38 4.76
C PRO A 141 -14.36 11.36 3.29
N LYS A 142 -13.53 10.39 2.91
CA LYS A 142 -12.97 10.36 1.55
C LYS A 142 -14.04 10.35 0.46
N ALA A 143 -15.18 9.70 0.68
CA ALA A 143 -16.28 9.66 -0.27
C ALA A 143 -16.93 11.04 -0.51
N ARG A 144 -16.70 12.02 0.39
CA ARG A 144 -17.24 13.39 0.32
C ARG A 144 -16.27 14.39 -0.29
N LEU A 145 -15.05 13.98 -0.62
CA LEU A 145 -14.07 14.85 -1.28
C LEU A 145 -14.57 15.23 -2.68
N ASP A 146 -14.41 16.52 -3.05
CA ASP A 146 -14.74 16.98 -4.39
C ASP A 146 -13.79 16.33 -5.42
N ARG A 147 -14.39 15.64 -6.39
CA ARG A 147 -13.61 14.88 -7.40
C ARG A 147 -12.85 15.78 -8.36
N ARG A 148 -13.38 16.99 -8.65
CA ARG A 148 -12.74 17.94 -9.58
C ARG A 148 -11.54 18.59 -8.91
N ASP A 149 -11.69 19.02 -7.65
CA ASP A 149 -10.58 19.56 -6.86
C ASP A 149 -9.48 18.49 -6.70
N LEU A 150 -9.85 17.25 -6.37
CA LEU A 150 -8.90 16.16 -6.23
C LEU A 150 -8.15 15.87 -7.53
N GLN A 151 -8.85 15.86 -8.68
CA GLN A 151 -8.24 15.67 -9.98
C GLN A 151 -7.30 16.84 -10.34
N SER A 152 -7.73 18.08 -10.11
CA SER A 152 -6.90 19.26 -10.32
C SER A 152 -5.63 19.21 -9.46
N TYR A 153 -5.75 18.84 -8.18
CA TYR A 153 -4.61 18.71 -7.28
C TYR A 153 -3.60 17.66 -7.76
N ARG A 154 -4.10 16.52 -8.22
CA ARG A 154 -3.26 15.41 -8.72
C ARG A 154 -2.63 15.67 -10.09
N SER A 155 -3.18 16.60 -10.86
CA SER A 155 -2.66 16.95 -12.19
C SER A 155 -1.47 17.91 -12.15
N ALA A 156 -1.04 18.35 -10.97
CA ALA A 156 0.12 19.19 -10.75
C ALA A 156 1.21 18.47 -9.94
N LEU A 157 2.45 18.88 -10.10
CA LEU A 157 3.51 18.48 -9.19
C LEU A 157 3.29 19.15 -7.84
N VAL A 158 3.39 18.35 -6.78
CA VAL A 158 3.25 18.78 -5.38
C VAL A 158 4.61 18.63 -4.69
N SER A 159 5.03 19.67 -3.97
CA SER A 159 6.26 19.63 -3.18
C SER A 159 6.05 18.77 -1.93
N TYR A 160 7.12 18.10 -1.48
CA TYR A 160 7.12 17.40 -0.20
C TYR A 160 6.92 18.37 1.00
N ASP A 161 7.22 19.65 0.86
CA ASP A 161 6.96 20.64 1.90
C ASP A 161 5.47 20.95 2.07
N ASP A 162 4.67 20.72 1.01
CA ASP A 162 3.24 21.07 0.95
C ASP A 162 2.29 19.88 1.20
N ASN A 163 2.85 18.68 1.48
CA ASN A 163 2.02 17.49 1.65
C ASN A 163 2.64 16.49 2.63
N ARG A 164 1.84 16.04 3.62
CA ARG A 164 2.28 15.12 4.67
C ARG A 164 2.82 13.80 4.13
N ALA A 165 2.13 13.17 3.17
CA ALA A 165 2.59 11.90 2.63
C ALA A 165 3.92 12.05 1.89
N LEU A 166 4.12 13.15 1.16
CA LEU A 166 5.38 13.42 0.49
C LEU A 166 6.51 13.78 1.47
N ARG A 167 6.19 14.45 2.59
CA ARG A 167 7.17 14.63 3.68
C ARG A 167 7.63 13.28 4.24
N GLN A 168 6.70 12.34 4.45
CA GLN A 168 7.06 10.98 4.90
C GLN A 168 7.85 10.22 3.84
N ALA A 169 7.51 10.36 2.57
CA ALA A 169 8.33 9.80 1.47
C ALA A 169 9.77 10.34 1.50
N ARG A 170 9.96 11.64 1.78
CA ARG A 170 11.29 12.25 1.93
C ARG A 170 12.07 11.70 3.13
N GLU A 171 11.38 11.45 4.25
CA GLU A 171 12.03 10.92 5.47
C GLU A 171 12.34 9.42 5.38
N PHE A 172 11.71 8.71 4.43
CA PHE A 172 11.89 7.28 4.27
C PHE A 172 13.31 6.91 3.83
N ARG A 173 13.90 5.87 4.48
CA ARG A 173 15.29 5.46 4.26
C ARG A 173 15.46 4.00 3.83
N GLY A 174 14.35 3.31 3.61
CA GLY A 174 14.35 1.93 3.10
C GLY A 174 14.44 1.86 1.58
N ASP A 175 14.19 0.67 1.03
CA ASP A 175 14.10 0.48 -0.41
C ASP A 175 12.68 0.69 -0.90
N VAL A 176 12.54 1.34 -2.05
CA VAL A 176 11.25 1.71 -2.62
C VAL A 176 11.08 1.09 -4.01
N LEU A 177 9.92 0.48 -4.23
CA LEU A 177 9.38 0.20 -5.56
C LEU A 177 8.22 1.17 -5.82
N LEU A 178 8.33 1.97 -6.86
CA LEU A 178 7.28 2.87 -7.33
C LEU A 178 6.84 2.44 -8.73
N VAL A 179 5.57 2.06 -8.86
CA VAL A 179 5.00 1.55 -10.12
C VAL A 179 3.91 2.50 -10.60
N GLU A 180 3.99 2.92 -11.84
CA GLU A 180 3.02 3.77 -12.53
C GLU A 180 2.30 2.97 -13.62
N SER A 181 1.05 3.31 -13.90
CA SER A 181 0.31 2.82 -15.07
C SER A 181 0.26 3.91 -16.14
N GLU A 182 0.63 3.61 -17.39
CA GLU A 182 0.79 4.60 -18.46
C GLU A 182 -0.49 5.40 -18.75
N HIS A 183 -1.64 4.73 -18.73
CA HIS A 183 -2.94 5.34 -19.02
C HIS A 183 -3.78 5.59 -17.76
N ASP A 184 -3.13 5.95 -16.65
CA ASP A 184 -3.79 6.23 -15.39
C ASP A 184 -4.42 7.64 -15.35
N VAL A 185 -5.75 7.69 -15.50
CA VAL A 185 -6.54 8.94 -15.41
C VAL A 185 -6.99 9.26 -13.99
N ILE A 186 -6.80 8.37 -13.02
CA ILE A 186 -7.21 8.53 -11.62
C ILE A 186 -6.06 9.07 -10.77
N VAL A 187 -4.86 8.52 -10.98
CA VAL A 187 -3.61 8.98 -10.37
C VAL A 187 -2.64 9.30 -11.50
N PRO A 188 -2.74 10.51 -12.08
CA PRO A 188 -1.96 10.90 -13.26
C PRO A 188 -0.47 11.04 -12.92
N HIS A 189 0.36 10.99 -13.96
CA HIS A 189 1.82 11.06 -13.88
C HIS A 189 2.37 12.12 -12.89
N PRO A 190 1.87 13.39 -12.83
CA PRO A 190 2.41 14.38 -11.88
C PRO A 190 2.31 13.93 -10.40
N THR A 191 1.29 13.16 -10.05
CA THR A 191 1.18 12.58 -8.69
C THR A 191 2.31 11.58 -8.43
N VAL A 192 2.56 10.66 -9.35
CA VAL A 192 3.64 9.66 -9.21
C VAL A 192 5.01 10.35 -9.23
N ALA A 193 5.20 11.34 -10.11
CA ALA A 193 6.40 12.15 -10.16
C ALA A 193 6.67 12.92 -8.86
N SER A 194 5.61 13.40 -8.17
CA SER A 194 5.74 14.01 -6.84
C SER A 194 6.31 13.04 -5.80
N TYR A 195 5.84 11.79 -5.78
CA TYR A 195 6.43 10.74 -4.94
C TYR A 195 7.87 10.42 -5.34
N GLN A 196 8.14 10.29 -6.64
CA GLN A 196 9.49 9.99 -7.14
C GLN A 196 10.49 11.06 -6.71
N THR A 197 10.12 12.32 -6.79
CA THR A 197 10.98 13.43 -6.35
C THR A 197 11.09 13.55 -4.82
N ALA A 198 10.10 13.05 -4.08
CA ALA A 198 10.13 13.06 -2.62
C ALA A 198 11.04 11.98 -2.02
N PHE A 199 11.17 10.80 -2.62
CA PHE A 199 12.00 9.69 -2.10
C PHE A 199 13.51 9.91 -2.23
N ILE A 200 13.99 11.14 -2.01
CA ILE A 200 15.41 11.52 -2.18
C ILE A 200 16.34 10.89 -1.14
N ASN A 201 15.83 10.48 0.01
CA ASN A 201 16.59 9.85 1.08
C ASN A 201 16.43 8.33 1.13
N ALA A 202 15.65 7.76 0.22
CA ALA A 202 15.50 6.31 0.13
C ALA A 202 16.84 5.63 -0.17
N ARG A 203 17.09 4.48 0.45
CA ARG A 203 18.31 3.67 0.19
C ARG A 203 18.39 3.26 -1.28
N SER A 204 17.27 2.89 -1.85
CA SER A 204 17.13 2.68 -3.29
C SER A 204 15.71 3.05 -3.75
N LEU A 205 15.59 3.50 -4.99
CA LEU A 205 14.31 3.80 -5.64
C LEU A 205 14.25 3.11 -7.01
N THR A 206 13.40 2.10 -7.11
CA THR A 206 13.10 1.42 -8.38
C THR A 206 11.79 1.97 -8.92
N VAL A 207 11.85 2.66 -10.07
CA VAL A 207 10.65 3.18 -10.76
C VAL A 207 10.36 2.31 -11.97
N ARG A 208 9.09 1.92 -12.14
CA ARG A 208 8.62 1.14 -13.29
C ARG A 208 7.31 1.68 -13.81
N MET A 209 7.15 1.69 -15.13
CA MET A 209 5.89 1.96 -15.79
C MET A 209 5.31 0.65 -16.31
N LEU A 210 4.01 0.51 -16.22
CA LEU A 210 3.24 -0.57 -16.84
C LEU A 210 2.66 -0.02 -18.13
N ASP A 211 3.23 -0.43 -19.25
CA ASP A 211 2.83 0.02 -20.58
C ASP A 211 1.38 -0.35 -20.87
N ASP A 212 0.65 0.52 -21.53
CA ASP A 212 -0.78 0.41 -21.87
C ASP A 212 -1.73 0.20 -20.68
N ALA A 213 -1.24 0.16 -19.44
CA ALA A 213 -2.05 -0.17 -18.28
C ALA A 213 -2.92 1.02 -17.81
N ASP A 214 -4.15 0.71 -17.44
CA ASP A 214 -5.06 1.62 -16.74
C ASP A 214 -4.86 1.58 -15.20
N HIS A 215 -5.54 2.49 -14.49
CA HIS A 215 -5.48 2.53 -13.02
C HIS A 215 -5.91 1.23 -12.35
N ALA A 216 -6.94 0.58 -12.85
CA ALA A 216 -7.53 -0.60 -12.25
C ALA A 216 -6.80 -1.89 -12.60
N LEU A 217 -5.85 -1.86 -13.54
CA LEU A 217 -5.28 -3.04 -14.19
C LEU A 217 -6.40 -3.95 -14.69
N THR A 218 -7.29 -3.40 -15.52
CA THR A 218 -8.50 -4.09 -15.99
C THR A 218 -8.15 -5.33 -16.80
N GLU A 219 -7.10 -5.26 -17.61
CA GLU A 219 -6.65 -6.39 -18.40
C GLU A 219 -5.78 -7.35 -17.56
N GLU A 220 -6.05 -8.64 -17.71
CA GLU A 220 -5.35 -9.71 -16.99
C GLU A 220 -3.82 -9.67 -17.24
N ARG A 221 -3.39 -9.31 -18.48
CA ARG A 221 -1.96 -9.17 -18.81
C ARG A 221 -1.27 -8.13 -17.93
N HIS A 222 -1.91 -7.00 -17.62
CA HIS A 222 -1.34 -5.95 -16.78
C HIS A 222 -1.27 -6.39 -15.30
N GLN A 223 -2.27 -7.15 -14.84
CA GLN A 223 -2.22 -7.76 -13.50
C GLN A 223 -1.07 -8.75 -13.39
N LYS A 224 -0.90 -9.63 -14.38
CA LYS A 224 0.21 -10.59 -14.44
C LYS A 224 1.56 -9.88 -14.47
N THR A 225 1.71 -8.84 -15.30
CA THR A 225 2.95 -8.06 -15.39
C THR A 225 3.29 -7.40 -14.06
N TYR A 226 2.32 -6.77 -13.40
CA TYR A 226 2.52 -6.18 -12.08
C TYR A 226 2.88 -7.24 -11.04
N ASN A 227 2.17 -8.37 -11.00
CA ASN A 227 2.44 -9.46 -10.05
C ASN A 227 3.85 -10.03 -10.24
N GLN A 228 4.30 -10.22 -11.47
CA GLN A 228 5.66 -10.68 -11.79
C GLN A 228 6.73 -9.66 -11.37
N LEU A 229 6.50 -8.37 -11.66
CA LEU A 229 7.39 -7.29 -11.28
C LEU A 229 7.54 -7.19 -9.76
N LEU A 230 6.43 -7.20 -9.03
CA LEU A 230 6.40 -7.15 -7.57
C LEU A 230 7.11 -8.38 -6.95
N THR A 231 6.77 -9.58 -7.42
CA THR A 231 7.38 -10.83 -6.96
C THR A 231 8.90 -10.85 -7.20
N ARG A 232 9.32 -10.36 -8.36
CA ARG A 232 10.74 -10.23 -8.70
C ARG A 232 11.45 -9.24 -7.76
N TRP A 233 10.88 -8.07 -7.54
CA TRP A 233 11.44 -7.06 -6.66
C TRP A 233 11.55 -7.57 -5.21
N ILE A 234 10.51 -8.25 -4.69
CA ILE A 234 10.54 -8.89 -3.37
C ILE A 234 11.69 -9.90 -3.30
N ARG A 235 11.86 -10.75 -4.33
CA ARG A 235 12.95 -11.73 -4.36
C ARG A 235 14.32 -11.05 -4.32
N GLU A 236 14.52 -10.00 -5.10
CA GLU A 236 15.81 -9.32 -5.23
C GLU A 236 16.15 -8.49 -3.98
N MET A 237 15.19 -7.71 -3.46
CA MET A 237 15.44 -6.72 -2.42
C MET A 237 15.22 -7.25 -1.01
N VAL A 238 14.28 -8.16 -0.82
CA VAL A 238 13.93 -8.68 0.52
C VAL A 238 14.72 -9.95 0.82
N LEU A 239 14.73 -10.89 -0.12
CA LEU A 239 15.37 -12.19 0.09
C LEU A 239 16.87 -12.18 -0.31
N GLY A 240 17.26 -11.32 -1.25
CA GLY A 240 18.66 -11.14 -1.65
C GLY A 240 19.50 -10.32 -0.66
N ALA A 241 18.85 -9.66 0.30
CA ALA A 241 19.51 -8.88 1.35
C ALA A 241 19.93 -9.72 2.59
N ARG A 242 19.74 -11.03 2.55
CA ARG A 242 20.10 -11.99 3.60
C ARG A 242 21.46 -12.61 3.40
#